data_911db3cc6f31d228d025fe2d62735084
#
_entry.id   911db3cc6f31d228d025fe2d62735084
#
_cell.length_a   1.000
_cell.length_b   1.000
_cell.length_c   1.000
_cell.angle_alpha   90.00
_cell.angle_beta   90.00
_cell.angle_gamma   90.00
#
_symmetry.space_group_name_H-M   'P 1'
#
loop_
_entity.id
_entity.type
_entity.pdbx_description
1 polymer ?
#
loop_
_entity_poly.entity_id
_entity_poly.type
_entity_poly.pdbx_seq_one_letter_code
_entity_poly.pdbx_strand_id
1 'polypeptide(L)'
;LLHAILTKTFTVEAPATPVTLVNAAGVNVNNFLLELQKVPKPILDAFNAAGWTYRIDFDYIGELSGQLNISCIGATNYSRKTIYISEASATLHEFGHFLDGQMGFPAEHERLYLAEAQNSGLRDYAKTNAREYFADCFAYYITYGSNSEMLECLRKNAPQTCTYIEKIVASCE
;
A
#
# COMPACT_ATOMS: atom_id res chain seq x y z
N LEU A 1 -44.02 38.02 5.60
CA LEU A 1 -42.80 37.72 4.83
C LEU A 1 -42.16 36.45 5.42
N LEU A 2 -42.51 35.28 4.83
CA LEU A 2 -41.90 34.01 5.21
C LEU A 2 -40.48 33.93 4.59
N HIS A 3 -39.49 33.74 5.46
CA HIS A 3 -38.14 33.40 5.05
C HIS A 3 -38.13 31.92 4.62
N ALA A 4 -38.01 31.67 3.31
CA ALA A 4 -37.67 30.35 2.81
C ALA A 4 -36.19 30.14 3.04
N ILE A 5 -35.84 29.34 4.05
CA ILE A 5 -34.48 28.84 4.23
C ILE A 5 -34.31 27.71 3.22
N LEU A 6 -33.59 28.01 2.13
CA LEU A 6 -33.08 26.99 1.20
C LEU A 6 -32.04 26.14 1.96
N THR A 7 -32.44 24.98 2.42
CA THR A 7 -31.51 23.92 2.79
C THR A 7 -30.86 23.35 1.53
N LYS A 8 -29.72 23.91 1.16
CA LYS A 8 -28.83 23.30 0.17
C LYS A 8 -28.29 22.01 0.78
N THR A 9 -28.89 20.88 0.45
CA THR A 9 -28.28 19.56 0.71
C THR A 9 -27.06 19.47 -0.17
N PHE A 10 -25.89 19.66 0.41
CA PHE A 10 -24.64 19.26 -0.21
C PHE A 10 -24.60 17.73 -0.23
N THR A 11 -24.95 17.12 -1.35
CA THR A 11 -24.57 15.75 -1.63
C THR A 11 -23.06 15.77 -1.86
N VAL A 12 -22.30 15.40 -0.83
CA VAL A 12 -20.88 15.06 -1.03
C VAL A 12 -20.91 13.79 -1.86
N GLU A 13 -20.64 13.88 -3.16
CA GLU A 13 -20.36 12.70 -3.97
C GLU A 13 -19.22 11.95 -3.27
N ALA A 14 -19.46 10.66 -2.96
CA ALA A 14 -18.40 9.80 -2.46
C ALA A 14 -17.25 9.85 -3.49
N PRO A 15 -15.99 10.06 -3.06
CA PRO A 15 -14.87 10.13 -4.00
C PRO A 15 -14.88 8.86 -4.83
N ALA A 16 -14.76 9.01 -6.17
CA ALA A 16 -14.69 7.88 -7.09
C ALA A 16 -13.59 6.94 -6.61
N THR A 17 -13.92 5.67 -6.48
CA THR A 17 -12.93 4.66 -6.07
C THR A 17 -11.86 4.56 -7.16
N PRO A 18 -10.56 4.75 -6.83
CA PRO A 18 -9.51 4.74 -7.85
C PRO A 18 -9.21 3.33 -8.37
N VAL A 19 -9.77 2.30 -7.75
CA VAL A 19 -9.59 0.88 -8.08
C VAL A 19 -10.91 0.12 -7.98
N THR A 20 -10.96 -1.10 -8.53
CA THR A 20 -12.05 -2.04 -8.25
C THR A 20 -12.02 -2.41 -6.78
N LEU A 21 -12.96 -1.86 -6.00
CA LEU A 21 -13.06 -2.04 -4.55
C LEU A 21 -14.25 -2.93 -4.20
N VAL A 22 -14.01 -3.94 -3.37
CA VAL A 22 -15.04 -4.80 -2.77
C VAL A 22 -15.00 -4.61 -1.25
N ASN A 23 -16.10 -4.15 -0.68
CA ASN A 23 -16.26 -4.00 0.77
C ASN A 23 -17.06 -5.19 1.33
N ALA A 24 -16.39 -6.32 1.52
CA ALA A 24 -17.03 -7.54 2.06
C ALA A 24 -17.32 -7.40 3.57
N ALA A 25 -16.55 -6.58 4.28
CA ALA A 25 -16.74 -6.33 5.70
C ALA A 25 -17.93 -5.37 6.00
N GLY A 26 -18.46 -4.67 4.99
CA GLY A 26 -19.58 -3.73 5.18
C GLY A 26 -19.25 -2.50 6.04
N VAL A 27 -17.97 -2.13 6.14
CA VAL A 27 -17.49 -1.03 6.99
C VAL A 27 -17.43 0.30 6.24
N ASN A 28 -17.21 1.41 6.98
CA ASN A 28 -16.90 2.70 6.37
C ASN A 28 -15.55 2.64 5.65
N VAL A 29 -15.54 2.96 4.36
CA VAL A 29 -14.36 2.84 3.49
C VAL A 29 -13.46 4.08 3.46
N ASN A 30 -13.82 5.17 4.11
CA ASN A 30 -13.14 6.46 3.96
C ASN A 30 -11.63 6.38 4.27
N ASN A 31 -11.23 5.70 5.34
CA ASN A 31 -9.81 5.55 5.68
C ASN A 31 -9.04 4.74 4.61
N PHE A 32 -9.67 3.72 4.04
CA PHE A 32 -9.08 2.93 2.95
C PHE A 32 -8.91 3.76 1.68
N LEU A 33 -9.90 4.60 1.35
CA LEU A 33 -9.82 5.52 0.20
C LEU A 33 -8.72 6.57 0.40
N LEU A 34 -8.54 7.09 1.62
CA LEU A 34 -7.46 8.03 1.92
C LEU A 34 -6.08 7.40 1.72
N GLU A 35 -5.89 6.14 2.10
CA GLU A 35 -4.63 5.44 1.85
C GLU A 35 -4.44 5.12 0.35
N LEU A 36 -5.48 4.70 -0.35
CA LEU A 36 -5.45 4.47 -1.79
C LEU A 36 -5.06 5.73 -2.59
N GLN A 37 -5.48 6.91 -2.14
CA GLN A 37 -5.13 8.19 -2.79
C GLN A 37 -3.63 8.52 -2.72
N LYS A 38 -2.89 7.91 -1.79
CA LYS A 38 -1.43 8.10 -1.69
C LYS A 38 -0.67 7.25 -2.71
N VAL A 39 -1.27 6.17 -3.21
CA VAL A 39 -0.64 5.31 -4.21
C VAL A 39 -0.48 6.08 -5.52
N PRO A 40 0.71 6.13 -6.13
CA PRO A 40 0.91 6.82 -7.42
C PRO A 40 -0.08 6.34 -8.49
N LYS A 41 -0.68 7.30 -9.20
CA LYS A 41 -1.72 7.01 -10.18
C LYS A 41 -1.33 5.93 -11.21
N PRO A 42 -0.14 5.92 -11.81
CA PRO A 42 0.25 4.88 -12.75
C PRO A 42 0.29 3.46 -12.13
N ILE A 43 0.57 3.34 -10.83
CA ILE A 43 0.50 2.06 -10.12
C ILE A 43 -0.96 1.61 -9.99
N LEU A 44 -1.88 2.53 -9.65
CA LEU A 44 -3.32 2.25 -9.64
C LEU A 44 -3.84 1.88 -11.03
N ASP A 45 -3.38 2.58 -12.08
CA ASP A 45 -3.75 2.28 -13.47
C ASP A 45 -3.27 0.88 -13.88
N ALA A 46 -2.03 0.50 -13.52
CA ALA A 46 -1.49 -0.84 -13.75
C ALA A 46 -2.27 -1.92 -12.98
N PHE A 47 -2.65 -1.64 -11.73
CA PHE A 47 -3.47 -2.50 -10.89
C PHE A 47 -4.81 -2.80 -11.56
N ASN A 48 -5.50 -1.76 -12.03
CA ASN A 48 -6.77 -1.89 -12.73
C ASN A 48 -6.62 -2.61 -14.07
N ALA A 49 -5.62 -2.25 -14.87
CA ALA A 49 -5.36 -2.86 -16.19
C ALA A 49 -5.02 -4.35 -16.07
N ALA A 50 -4.34 -4.76 -15.00
CA ALA A 50 -4.04 -6.15 -14.72
C ALA A 50 -5.22 -6.95 -14.14
N GLY A 51 -6.39 -6.30 -13.92
CA GLY A 51 -7.61 -6.92 -13.39
C GLY A 51 -7.54 -7.31 -11.93
N TRP A 52 -6.81 -6.53 -11.12
CA TRP A 52 -6.73 -6.73 -9.68
C TRP A 52 -7.91 -6.10 -8.94
N THR A 53 -8.19 -6.63 -7.75
CA THR A 53 -9.24 -6.15 -6.85
C THR A 53 -8.64 -5.77 -5.50
N TYR A 54 -9.07 -4.64 -4.95
CA TYR A 54 -8.80 -4.25 -3.57
C TYR A 54 -10.02 -4.63 -2.72
N ARG A 55 -9.83 -5.54 -1.75
CA ARG A 55 -10.93 -6.15 -1.02
C ARG A 55 -10.77 -5.95 0.48
N ILE A 56 -11.71 -5.24 1.08
CA ILE A 56 -11.82 -5.11 2.53
C ILE A 56 -12.58 -6.33 3.03
N ASP A 57 -11.86 -7.24 3.73
CA ASP A 57 -12.40 -8.54 4.12
C ASP A 57 -11.76 -9.01 5.44
N PHE A 58 -12.44 -8.75 6.53
CA PHE A 58 -11.96 -9.06 7.88
C PHE A 58 -11.96 -10.57 8.15
N ASP A 59 -12.94 -11.29 7.61
CA ASP A 59 -13.05 -12.73 7.80
C ASP A 59 -11.88 -13.46 7.12
N TYR A 60 -11.60 -13.10 5.85
CA TYR A 60 -10.45 -13.69 5.13
C TYR A 60 -9.12 -13.43 5.85
N ILE A 61 -8.88 -12.20 6.31
CA ILE A 61 -7.64 -11.85 7.02
C ILE A 61 -7.58 -12.55 8.39
N GLY A 62 -8.70 -12.68 9.10
CA GLY A 62 -8.79 -13.43 10.35
C GLY A 62 -8.49 -14.92 10.18
N GLU A 63 -9.05 -15.56 9.16
CA GLU A 63 -8.77 -16.95 8.81
C GLU A 63 -7.29 -17.16 8.44
N LEU A 64 -6.73 -16.27 7.61
CA LEU A 64 -5.32 -16.33 7.20
C LEU A 64 -4.39 -16.18 8.42
N SER A 65 -4.68 -15.23 9.31
CA SER A 65 -3.94 -15.02 10.56
C SER A 65 -3.94 -16.29 11.43
N GLY A 66 -5.09 -16.95 11.54
CA GLY A 66 -5.22 -18.21 12.28
C GLY A 66 -4.43 -19.34 11.64
N GLN A 67 -4.48 -19.49 10.32
CA GLN A 67 -3.77 -20.53 9.58
C GLN A 67 -2.24 -20.39 9.67
N LEU A 68 -1.74 -19.15 9.60
CA LEU A 68 -0.32 -18.85 9.63
C LEU A 68 0.23 -18.68 11.07
N ASN A 69 -0.65 -18.59 12.07
CA ASN A 69 -0.31 -18.27 13.45
C ASN A 69 0.48 -16.94 13.59
N ILE A 70 0.10 -15.94 12.80
CA ILE A 70 0.67 -14.58 12.83
C ILE A 70 -0.47 -13.57 12.76
N SER A 71 -0.23 -12.34 13.22
CA SER A 71 -1.20 -11.24 13.06
C SER A 71 -1.05 -10.62 11.67
N CYS A 72 -1.97 -10.90 10.75
CA CYS A 72 -2.07 -10.24 9.45
C CYS A 72 -3.09 -9.10 9.52
N ILE A 73 -2.81 -8.00 8.81
CA ILE A 73 -3.73 -6.87 8.60
C ILE A 73 -3.96 -6.57 7.12
N GLY A 74 -3.17 -7.22 6.26
CA GLY A 74 -3.27 -7.23 4.81
C GLY A 74 -2.66 -8.49 4.22
N ALA A 75 -2.98 -8.80 2.97
CA ALA A 75 -2.40 -9.92 2.22
C ALA A 75 -2.56 -9.72 0.72
N THR A 76 -1.48 -9.82 -0.03
CA THR A 76 -1.48 -9.81 -1.49
C THR A 76 -1.52 -11.23 -2.03
N ASN A 77 -2.63 -11.60 -2.68
CA ASN A 77 -2.82 -12.91 -3.30
C ASN A 77 -2.67 -12.82 -4.82
N TYR A 78 -1.52 -13.22 -5.34
CA TYR A 78 -1.19 -13.13 -6.77
C TYR A 78 -2.06 -14.03 -7.65
N SER A 79 -2.40 -15.23 -7.19
CA SER A 79 -3.22 -16.17 -7.96
C SER A 79 -4.67 -15.69 -8.13
N ARG A 80 -5.19 -14.98 -7.13
CA ARG A 80 -6.54 -14.39 -7.15
C ARG A 80 -6.54 -12.96 -7.66
N LYS A 81 -5.36 -12.37 -7.90
CA LYS A 81 -5.20 -10.95 -8.23
C LYS A 81 -5.97 -10.05 -7.27
N THR A 82 -5.77 -10.26 -5.97
CA THR A 82 -6.54 -9.55 -4.95
C THR A 82 -5.64 -9.14 -3.80
N ILE A 83 -5.71 -7.86 -3.45
CA ILE A 83 -5.23 -7.37 -2.16
C ILE A 83 -6.38 -7.48 -1.16
N TYR A 84 -6.22 -8.28 -0.14
CA TYR A 84 -7.12 -8.37 1.01
C TYR A 84 -6.62 -7.48 2.12
N ILE A 85 -7.54 -6.78 2.79
CA ILE A 85 -7.17 -5.78 3.78
C ILE A 85 -8.18 -5.77 4.95
N SER A 86 -7.69 -5.69 6.18
CA SER A 86 -8.51 -5.46 7.37
C SER A 86 -8.26 -4.11 8.01
N GLU A 87 -7.07 -3.54 7.81
CA GLU A 87 -6.70 -2.21 8.31
C GLU A 87 -6.16 -1.34 7.18
N ALA A 88 -6.64 -0.12 7.07
CA ALA A 88 -6.25 0.82 6.02
C ALA A 88 -4.73 1.09 6.00
N SER A 89 -4.08 1.05 7.17
CA SER A 89 -2.64 1.27 7.32
C SER A 89 -1.75 0.30 6.54
N ALA A 90 -2.27 -0.90 6.20
CA ALA A 90 -1.53 -1.87 5.40
C ALA A 90 -1.58 -1.59 3.88
N THR A 91 -2.44 -0.68 3.41
CA THR A 91 -2.68 -0.45 1.98
C THR A 91 -1.39 -0.24 1.18
N LEU A 92 -0.54 0.68 1.62
CA LEU A 92 0.70 1.00 0.89
C LEU A 92 1.69 -0.17 0.87
N HIS A 93 1.77 -0.93 1.96
CA HIS A 93 2.59 -2.15 2.03
C HIS A 93 2.12 -3.20 1.03
N GLU A 94 0.81 -3.46 0.95
CA GLU A 94 0.27 -4.42 0.00
C GLU A 94 0.42 -3.97 -1.45
N PHE A 95 0.36 -2.66 -1.73
CA PHE A 95 0.72 -2.14 -3.06
C PHE A 95 2.21 -2.29 -3.37
N GLY A 96 3.08 -2.27 -2.36
CA GLY A 96 4.49 -2.65 -2.52
C GLY A 96 4.65 -4.10 -3.00
N HIS A 97 3.92 -5.04 -2.42
CA HIS A 97 3.88 -6.42 -2.90
C HIS A 97 3.31 -6.54 -4.32
N PHE A 98 2.22 -5.82 -4.61
CA PHE A 98 1.70 -5.77 -5.97
C PHE A 98 2.77 -5.32 -6.97
N LEU A 99 3.47 -4.25 -6.67
CA LEU A 99 4.53 -3.69 -7.52
C LEU A 99 5.69 -4.67 -7.70
N ASP A 100 6.16 -5.32 -6.63
CA ASP A 100 7.18 -6.38 -6.67
C ASP A 100 6.78 -7.50 -7.64
N GLY A 101 5.52 -7.97 -7.57
CA GLY A 101 4.98 -8.97 -8.49
C GLY A 101 4.87 -8.49 -9.93
N GLN A 102 4.47 -7.24 -10.17
CA GLN A 102 4.41 -6.65 -11.52
C GLN A 102 5.80 -6.54 -12.15
N MET A 103 6.84 -6.30 -11.34
CA MET A 103 8.23 -6.27 -11.77
C MET A 103 8.84 -7.66 -11.95
N GLY A 104 8.09 -8.74 -11.65
CA GLY A 104 8.56 -10.13 -11.78
C GLY A 104 9.55 -10.55 -10.69
N PHE A 105 9.44 -10.00 -9.49
CA PHE A 105 10.30 -10.30 -8.34
C PHE A 105 11.79 -10.15 -8.66
N PRO A 106 12.27 -8.94 -8.94
CA PRO A 106 13.65 -8.73 -9.39
C PRO A 106 14.69 -9.22 -8.38
N ALA A 107 15.75 -9.85 -8.86
CA ALA A 107 16.90 -10.25 -8.03
C ALA A 107 17.55 -9.06 -7.28
N GLU A 108 17.32 -7.84 -7.78
CA GLU A 108 17.78 -6.60 -7.14
C GLU A 108 17.15 -6.41 -5.76
N HIS A 109 15.89 -6.83 -5.56
CA HIS A 109 15.25 -6.75 -4.24
C HIS A 109 15.95 -7.62 -3.21
N GLU A 110 16.36 -8.83 -3.58
CA GLU A 110 17.16 -9.71 -2.72
C GLU A 110 18.54 -9.08 -2.42
N ARG A 111 19.19 -8.53 -3.44
CA ARG A 111 20.49 -7.87 -3.27
C ARG A 111 20.41 -6.70 -2.28
N LEU A 112 19.40 -5.84 -2.43
CA LEU A 112 19.18 -4.68 -1.55
C LEU A 112 18.84 -5.12 -0.12
N TYR A 113 18.00 -6.14 0.01
CA TYR A 113 17.65 -6.73 1.31
C TYR A 113 18.88 -7.22 2.07
N LEU A 114 19.72 -8.03 1.41
CA LEU A 114 20.95 -8.57 2.02
C LEU A 114 21.94 -7.46 2.40
N ALA A 115 21.99 -6.38 1.60
CA ALA A 115 22.93 -5.28 1.83
C ALA A 115 22.49 -4.33 2.96
N GLU A 116 21.18 -4.03 3.07
CA GLU A 116 20.75 -2.86 3.83
C GLU A 116 19.63 -3.13 4.86
N ALA A 117 18.88 -4.23 4.75
CA ALA A 117 17.68 -4.41 5.57
C ALA A 117 17.94 -4.35 7.08
N GLN A 118 19.03 -4.95 7.55
CA GLN A 118 19.33 -5.01 8.99
C GLN A 118 19.59 -3.63 9.60
N ASN A 119 20.12 -2.70 8.82
CA ASN A 119 20.49 -1.37 9.27
C ASN A 119 19.50 -0.28 8.82
N SER A 120 18.45 -0.63 8.10
CA SER A 120 17.50 0.30 7.46
C SER A 120 16.73 1.22 8.42
N GLY A 121 16.66 0.84 9.71
CA GLY A 121 15.81 1.53 10.69
C GLY A 121 14.32 1.19 10.56
N LEU A 122 13.93 0.31 9.64
CA LEU A 122 12.57 -0.19 9.52
C LEU A 122 12.23 -1.21 10.62
N ARG A 123 10.93 -1.49 10.77
CA ARG A 123 10.42 -2.49 11.72
C ARG A 123 11.00 -3.88 11.45
N ASP A 124 11.01 -4.74 12.46
CA ASP A 124 11.60 -6.08 12.35
C ASP A 124 10.92 -6.96 11.29
N TYR A 125 9.63 -6.76 11.06
CA TYR A 125 8.90 -7.46 10.00
C TYR A 125 9.51 -7.23 8.61
N ALA A 126 9.92 -6.00 8.29
CA ALA A 126 10.62 -5.68 7.04
C ALA A 126 11.93 -6.45 6.85
N LYS A 127 12.54 -6.92 7.95
CA LYS A 127 13.81 -7.64 7.93
C LYS A 127 13.67 -9.15 7.77
N THR A 128 12.46 -9.66 7.58
CA THR A 128 12.19 -11.10 7.50
C THR A 128 12.56 -11.72 6.15
N ASN A 129 12.36 -10.98 5.07
CA ASN A 129 12.74 -11.37 3.71
C ASN A 129 12.71 -10.18 2.74
N ALA A 130 13.23 -10.38 1.53
CA ALA A 130 13.36 -9.32 0.53
C ALA A 130 12.02 -8.71 0.08
N ARG A 131 10.95 -9.49 0.05
CA ARG A 131 9.62 -9.00 -0.37
C ARG A 131 9.01 -8.07 0.67
N GLU A 132 9.09 -8.46 1.95
CA GLU A 132 8.62 -7.62 3.05
C GLU A 132 9.47 -6.35 3.16
N TYR A 133 10.78 -6.49 2.95
CA TYR A 133 11.68 -5.34 2.93
C TYR A 133 11.33 -4.34 1.84
N PHE A 134 11.15 -4.80 0.62
CA PHE A 134 10.77 -3.94 -0.50
C PHE A 134 9.40 -3.27 -0.26
N ALA A 135 8.40 -4.04 0.18
CA ALA A 135 7.06 -3.54 0.44
C ALA A 135 7.04 -2.46 1.54
N ASP A 136 7.78 -2.69 2.64
CA ASP A 136 7.89 -1.70 3.72
C ASP A 136 8.69 -0.45 3.30
N CYS A 137 9.78 -0.61 2.52
CA CYS A 137 10.51 0.53 1.99
C CYS A 137 9.65 1.37 1.04
N PHE A 138 8.87 0.74 0.17
CA PHE A 138 7.92 1.42 -0.71
C PHE A 138 6.86 2.18 0.11
N ALA A 139 6.21 1.51 1.06
CA ALA A 139 5.21 2.14 1.93
C ALA A 139 5.79 3.33 2.71
N TYR A 140 6.99 3.17 3.25
CA TYR A 140 7.71 4.24 3.96
C TYR A 140 8.00 5.43 3.03
N TYR A 141 8.50 5.16 1.83
CA TYR A 141 8.82 6.20 0.86
C TYR A 141 7.57 6.99 0.44
N ILE A 142 6.47 6.30 0.12
CA ILE A 142 5.21 6.97 -0.25
C ILE A 142 4.64 7.77 0.92
N THR A 143 4.70 7.25 2.13
CA THR A 143 4.17 7.93 3.32
C THR A 143 4.96 9.20 3.65
N TYR A 144 6.28 9.15 3.54
CA TYR A 144 7.18 10.20 4.02
C TYR A 144 7.96 10.94 2.91
N GLY A 145 7.70 10.65 1.63
CA GLY A 145 8.45 11.22 0.51
C GLY A 145 8.44 12.75 0.44
N SER A 146 7.36 13.39 0.92
CA SER A 146 7.28 14.84 1.07
C SER A 146 7.90 15.38 2.37
N ASN A 147 8.24 14.51 3.33
CA ASN A 147 8.87 14.88 4.60
C ASN A 147 10.37 14.53 4.54
N SER A 148 11.18 15.54 4.27
CA SER A 148 12.63 15.36 4.10
C SER A 148 13.34 14.78 5.32
N GLU A 149 12.89 15.09 6.52
CA GLU A 149 13.51 14.64 7.78
C GLU A 149 13.27 13.14 8.01
N MET A 150 12.06 12.66 7.76
CA MET A 150 11.73 11.23 7.88
C MET A 150 12.39 10.43 6.77
N LEU A 151 12.34 10.91 5.53
CA LEU A 151 12.97 10.24 4.40
C LEU A 151 14.49 10.20 4.52
N GLU A 152 15.10 11.19 5.16
CA GLU A 152 16.54 11.21 5.41
C GLU A 152 17.01 10.03 6.27
N CYS A 153 16.18 9.55 7.20
CA CYS A 153 16.48 8.33 7.95
C CYS A 153 16.66 7.11 7.03
N LEU A 154 15.76 6.94 6.07
CA LEU A 154 15.87 5.86 5.07
C LEU A 154 17.07 6.08 4.14
N ARG A 155 17.30 7.30 3.65
CA ARG A 155 18.45 7.64 2.81
C ARG A 155 19.78 7.37 3.48
N LYS A 156 19.87 7.64 4.78
CA LYS A 156 21.09 7.41 5.56
C LYS A 156 21.35 5.93 5.81
N ASN A 157 20.32 5.17 6.13
CA ASN A 157 20.45 3.79 6.60
C ASN A 157 20.30 2.75 5.50
N ALA A 158 19.61 3.09 4.40
CA ALA A 158 19.37 2.24 3.23
C ALA A 158 19.43 3.06 1.93
N PRO A 159 20.61 3.66 1.62
CA PRO A 159 20.75 4.63 0.53
C PRO A 159 20.50 4.03 -0.85
N GLN A 160 20.92 2.79 -1.08
CA GLN A 160 20.72 2.11 -2.37
C GLN A 160 19.25 1.79 -2.58
N THR A 161 18.57 1.29 -1.55
CA THR A 161 17.14 0.97 -1.59
C THR A 161 16.31 2.25 -1.78
N CYS A 162 16.63 3.31 -1.05
CA CYS A 162 15.94 4.59 -1.20
C CYS A 162 16.07 5.12 -2.64
N THR A 163 17.30 5.14 -3.18
CA THR A 163 17.53 5.57 -4.57
C THR A 163 16.82 4.66 -5.59
N TYR A 164 16.75 3.38 -5.33
CA TYR A 164 16.05 2.42 -6.19
C TYR A 164 14.54 2.69 -6.23
N ILE A 165 13.91 2.89 -5.07
CA ILE A 165 12.48 3.22 -4.97
C ILE A 165 12.18 4.59 -5.58
N GLU A 166 13.03 5.61 -5.35
CA GLU A 166 12.91 6.92 -6.00
C GLU A 166 12.83 6.79 -7.52
N LYS A 167 13.70 5.98 -8.13
CA LYS A 167 13.69 5.73 -9.58
C LYS A 167 12.42 5.04 -10.06
N ILE A 168 11.92 4.06 -9.31
CA ILE A 168 10.68 3.36 -9.65
C ILE A 168 9.52 4.35 -9.61
N VAL A 169 9.37 5.11 -8.53
CA VAL A 169 8.28 6.07 -8.38
C VAL A 169 8.35 7.18 -9.44
N ALA A 170 9.55 7.73 -9.70
CA ALA A 170 9.75 8.73 -10.75
C ALA A 170 9.46 8.18 -12.16
N SER A 171 9.67 6.89 -12.41
CA SER A 171 9.31 6.27 -13.70
C SER A 171 7.79 6.09 -13.87
N CYS A 172 7.05 6.28 -12.78
CA CYS A 172 5.60 6.26 -12.75
C CYS A 172 4.97 7.67 -12.95
N GLU A 173 5.74 8.74 -12.96
CA GLU A 173 5.26 10.12 -13.25
C GLU A 173 5.25 10.41 -14.76
#